data_dd0811287ffd01c71fd74f1899fba485
#
_entry.id   dd0811287ffd01c71fd74f1899fba485
#
_cell.length_a   1.000
_cell.length_b   1.000
_cell.length_c   1.000
_cell.angle_alpha   90.00
_cell.angle_beta   90.00
_cell.angle_gamma   90.00
#
_symmetry.space_group_name_H-M   'P 1'
#
loop_
_entity.id
_entity.type
_entity.pdbx_description
1 polymer ?
#
loop_
_entity_poly.entity_id
_entity_poly.type
_entity_poly.pdbx_seq_one_letter_code
_entity_poly.pdbx_strand_id
1 'polypeptide(L)'
;MHLSLLLFPAAYYLLAGLGVNLAYHRVLSHRSLRLPRWLERGLITLGLPAGTPIQWAGNHRFHHAHTDTPDDPHSPQHQGFWCAHTGWYLGTHSVALAVLYAFGGPLRTVFDAFWRPRTNQEHDALARDIAADGYYRWLSRPWPYTFVLLALHVAVPAYIAWHFWGVAGLMTFWLTLMVLYNLGDAIDSVAHTFGERLSQAGDQSRNSALMGLLIHGEGWHANHHRVPWSARHGIRPGQFDWTWQVIRLLRAMRLAHNVQVATHADLVDHH
;
A
#
# COMPACT_ATOMS: atom_id res chain seq x y z
N MET A 1 5.93 31.12 1.00
CA MET A 1 5.12 29.89 1.21
C MET A 1 5.46 29.39 2.62
N HIS A 2 4.47 29.24 3.51
CA HIS A 2 4.74 28.80 4.88
C HIS A 2 5.21 27.35 4.88
N LEU A 3 6.30 27.03 5.55
CA LEU A 3 6.84 25.69 5.69
C LEU A 3 5.78 24.69 6.19
N SER A 4 4.88 25.13 7.06
CA SER A 4 3.77 24.34 7.60
C SER A 4 2.82 23.82 6.52
N LEU A 5 2.64 24.54 5.39
CA LEU A 5 1.85 24.12 4.25
C LEU A 5 2.40 22.81 3.60
N LEU A 6 3.71 22.59 3.70
CA LEU A 6 4.35 21.37 3.18
C LEU A 6 4.46 20.27 4.24
N LEU A 7 4.62 20.64 5.51
CA LEU A 7 4.76 19.66 6.61
C LEU A 7 3.50 18.85 6.83
N PHE A 8 2.32 19.48 6.72
CA PHE A 8 1.04 18.77 6.90
C PHE A 8 0.83 17.65 5.84
N PRO A 9 0.92 17.93 4.52
CA PRO A 9 0.80 16.89 3.51
C PRO A 9 1.90 15.83 3.60
N ALA A 10 3.13 16.21 3.94
CA ALA A 10 4.21 15.25 4.15
C ALA A 10 3.92 14.30 5.33
N ALA A 11 3.43 14.83 6.45
CA ALA A 11 3.02 14.01 7.59
C ALA A 11 1.87 13.07 7.23
N TYR A 12 0.86 13.58 6.51
CA TYR A 12 -0.25 12.76 6.04
C TYR A 12 0.23 11.63 5.12
N TYR A 13 1.09 11.96 4.13
CA TYR A 13 1.67 10.98 3.21
C TYR A 13 2.44 9.88 3.95
N LEU A 14 3.28 10.25 4.92
CA LEU A 14 4.05 9.30 5.73
C LEU A 14 3.14 8.40 6.57
N LEU A 15 2.13 8.96 7.24
CA LEU A 15 1.24 8.21 8.12
C LEU A 15 0.34 7.25 7.33
N ALA A 16 -0.28 7.70 6.24
CA ALA A 16 -1.11 6.85 5.38
C ALA A 16 -0.25 5.76 4.70
N GLY A 17 0.95 6.13 4.22
CA GLY A 17 1.89 5.17 3.65
C GLY A 17 2.35 4.11 4.66
N LEU A 18 2.62 4.47 5.91
CA LEU A 18 2.92 3.49 6.97
C LEU A 18 1.71 2.59 7.26
N GLY A 19 0.50 3.12 7.20
CA GLY A 19 -0.73 2.32 7.32
C GLY A 19 -0.79 1.20 6.30
N VAL A 20 -0.42 1.48 5.05
CA VAL A 20 -0.37 0.47 3.98
C VAL A 20 0.89 -0.39 4.11
N ASN A 21 2.07 0.20 4.07
CA ASN A 21 3.33 -0.51 3.88
C ASN A 21 3.79 -1.29 5.12
N LEU A 22 3.55 -0.74 6.32
CA LEU A 22 3.83 -1.46 7.56
C LEU A 22 2.67 -2.37 7.95
N ALA A 23 1.46 -1.79 8.07
CA ALA A 23 0.38 -2.53 8.72
C ALA A 23 -0.35 -3.47 7.76
N TYR A 24 -0.85 -3.02 6.60
CA TYR A 24 -1.52 -3.91 5.65
C TYR A 24 -0.56 -4.94 5.06
N HIS A 25 0.61 -4.47 4.63
CA HIS A 25 1.56 -5.28 3.90
C HIS A 25 2.34 -6.22 4.82
N ARG A 26 3.22 -5.66 5.68
CA ARG A 26 4.17 -6.46 6.47
C ARG A 26 3.53 -7.15 7.67
N VAL A 27 2.52 -6.52 8.33
CA VAL A 27 1.86 -7.11 9.49
C VAL A 27 0.73 -8.05 9.09
N LEU A 28 -0.29 -7.58 8.35
CA LEU A 28 -1.46 -8.40 8.05
C LEU A 28 -1.21 -9.44 6.95
N SER A 29 -0.64 -9.02 5.81
CA SER A 29 -0.51 -9.93 4.66
C SER A 29 0.59 -10.95 4.86
N HIS A 30 1.79 -10.51 5.19
CA HIS A 30 2.97 -11.38 5.29
C HIS A 30 3.32 -11.84 6.71
N ARG A 31 2.68 -11.25 7.74
CA ARG A 31 2.95 -11.60 9.14
C ARG A 31 4.43 -11.56 9.51
N SER A 32 5.19 -10.64 8.89
CA SER A 32 6.63 -10.47 9.08
C SER A 32 7.02 -10.01 10.47
N LEU A 33 6.06 -9.46 11.22
CA LEU A 33 6.22 -8.98 12.59
C LEU A 33 4.87 -8.91 13.30
N ARG A 34 4.91 -8.65 14.62
CA ARG A 34 3.72 -8.39 15.44
C ARG A 34 3.82 -7.05 16.14
N LEU A 35 2.70 -6.33 16.23
CA LEU A 35 2.54 -5.08 16.97
C LEU A 35 1.50 -5.24 18.10
N PRO A 36 1.53 -4.41 19.15
CA PRO A 36 0.41 -4.30 20.09
C PRO A 36 -0.87 -3.92 19.35
N ARG A 37 -1.99 -4.52 19.71
CA ARG A 37 -3.27 -4.37 18.98
C ARG A 37 -3.72 -2.93 18.80
N TRP A 38 -3.48 -2.04 19.77
CA TRP A 38 -3.84 -0.65 19.66
C TRP A 38 -3.07 0.07 18.55
N LEU A 39 -1.75 -0.21 18.41
CA LEU A 39 -0.89 0.36 17.37
C LEU A 39 -1.22 -0.23 16.01
N GLU A 40 -1.38 -1.56 15.94
CA GLU A 40 -1.77 -2.28 14.72
C GLU A 40 -3.09 -1.74 14.17
N ARG A 41 -4.14 -1.66 14.98
CA ARG A 41 -5.45 -1.15 14.58
C ARG A 41 -5.41 0.33 14.18
N GLY A 42 -4.64 1.16 14.88
CA GLY A 42 -4.42 2.55 14.51
C GLY A 42 -3.79 2.70 13.14
N LEU A 43 -2.70 1.97 12.89
CA LEU A 43 -2.02 1.96 11.58
C LEU A 43 -2.90 1.38 10.47
N ILE A 44 -3.64 0.30 10.74
CA ILE A 44 -4.61 -0.26 9.77
C ILE A 44 -5.66 0.79 9.38
N THR A 45 -6.16 1.55 10.35
CA THR A 45 -7.14 2.61 10.06
C THR A 45 -6.55 3.72 9.18
N LEU A 46 -5.26 4.03 9.34
CA LEU A 46 -4.55 4.97 8.47
C LEU A 46 -4.29 4.40 7.05
N GLY A 47 -4.33 3.09 6.87
CA GLY A 47 -4.16 2.41 5.58
C GLY A 47 -5.44 2.31 4.73
N LEU A 48 -6.60 2.75 5.23
CA LEU A 48 -7.90 2.62 4.55
C LEU A 48 -7.97 3.18 3.12
N PRO A 49 -7.19 4.19 2.71
CA PRO A 49 -7.15 4.60 1.30
C PRO A 49 -6.80 3.47 0.32
N ALA A 50 -6.12 2.42 0.76
CA ALA A 50 -5.79 1.26 -0.07
C ALA A 50 -6.94 0.24 -0.22
N GLY A 51 -8.05 0.40 0.53
CA GLY A 51 -9.19 -0.52 0.55
C GLY A 51 -9.45 -1.12 1.93
N THR A 52 -10.38 -2.06 2.02
CA THR A 52 -10.65 -2.73 3.29
C THR A 52 -9.51 -3.70 3.66
N PRO A 53 -9.23 -3.92 4.97
CA PRO A 53 -8.09 -4.76 5.36
C PRO A 53 -8.20 -6.21 4.90
N ILE A 54 -9.41 -6.78 4.85
CA ILE A 54 -9.61 -8.17 4.39
C ILE A 54 -9.39 -8.25 2.87
N GLN A 55 -10.05 -7.40 2.10
CA GLN A 55 -9.94 -7.33 0.65
C GLN A 55 -8.49 -7.10 0.20
N TRP A 56 -7.81 -6.12 0.79
CA TRP A 56 -6.44 -5.79 0.40
C TRP A 56 -5.50 -6.97 0.62
N ALA A 57 -5.55 -7.58 1.82
CA ALA A 57 -4.69 -8.71 2.13
C ALA A 57 -5.03 -9.96 1.30
N GLY A 58 -6.31 -10.19 0.99
CA GLY A 58 -6.75 -11.27 0.11
C GLY A 58 -6.19 -11.13 -1.29
N ASN A 59 -6.37 -9.96 -1.91
CA ASN A 59 -5.86 -9.66 -3.24
C ASN A 59 -4.33 -9.73 -3.28
N HIS A 60 -3.64 -9.19 -2.28
CA HIS A 60 -2.18 -9.21 -2.21
C HIS A 60 -1.61 -10.63 -2.09
N ARG A 61 -2.23 -11.48 -1.26
CA ARG A 61 -1.85 -12.90 -1.14
C ARG A 61 -2.13 -13.69 -2.43
N PHE A 62 -3.21 -13.34 -3.12
CA PHE A 62 -3.51 -13.93 -4.43
C PHE A 62 -2.47 -13.55 -5.47
N HIS A 63 -2.10 -12.26 -5.54
CA HIS A 63 -1.04 -11.78 -6.40
C HIS A 63 0.28 -12.54 -6.17
N HIS A 64 0.75 -12.68 -4.92
CA HIS A 64 1.96 -13.44 -4.62
C HIS A 64 1.91 -14.91 -5.04
N ALA A 65 0.73 -15.52 -5.02
CA ALA A 65 0.55 -16.91 -5.46
C ALA A 65 0.51 -17.06 -7.00
N HIS A 66 0.19 -15.97 -7.73
CA HIS A 66 -0.03 -15.97 -9.18
C HIS A 66 0.74 -14.88 -9.91
N THR A 67 1.78 -14.33 -9.27
CA THR A 67 2.54 -13.17 -9.77
C THR A 67 2.88 -13.30 -11.24
N ASP A 68 2.47 -12.30 -12.02
CA ASP A 68 2.70 -12.16 -13.46
C ASP A 68 2.24 -13.36 -14.30
N THR A 69 1.27 -14.11 -13.83
CA THR A 69 0.54 -15.11 -14.62
C THR A 69 -0.72 -14.47 -15.25
N PRO A 70 -1.40 -15.17 -16.19
CA PRO A 70 -2.69 -14.68 -16.73
C PRO A 70 -3.79 -14.49 -15.68
N ASP A 71 -3.70 -15.17 -14.54
CA ASP A 71 -4.66 -15.07 -13.44
C ASP A 71 -4.39 -13.88 -12.52
N ASP A 72 -3.21 -13.24 -12.60
CA ASP A 72 -2.88 -12.07 -11.81
C ASP A 72 -3.72 -10.86 -12.24
N PRO A 73 -4.59 -10.30 -11.35
CA PRO A 73 -5.53 -9.26 -11.73
C PRO A 73 -4.86 -7.93 -12.12
N HIS A 74 -3.62 -7.73 -11.75
CA HIS A 74 -2.88 -6.48 -12.00
C HIS A 74 -1.47 -6.70 -12.58
N SER A 75 -1.24 -7.81 -13.30
CA SER A 75 0.00 -7.98 -14.05
C SER A 75 0.05 -7.03 -15.26
N PRO A 76 1.04 -6.13 -15.37
CA PRO A 76 1.20 -5.28 -16.55
C PRO A 76 1.41 -6.06 -17.84
N GLN A 77 2.01 -7.25 -17.77
CA GLN A 77 2.33 -8.11 -18.91
C GLN A 77 1.07 -8.71 -19.53
N HIS A 78 0.06 -9.04 -18.71
CA HIS A 78 -1.16 -9.70 -19.15
C HIS A 78 -2.35 -8.75 -19.28
N GLN A 79 -2.46 -7.77 -18.37
CA GLN A 79 -3.61 -6.86 -18.30
C GLN A 79 -3.32 -5.49 -18.94
N GLY A 80 -2.04 -5.17 -19.20
CA GLY A 80 -1.61 -3.86 -19.68
C GLY A 80 -1.36 -2.88 -18.54
N PHE A 81 -0.47 -1.91 -18.79
CA PHE A 81 0.07 -0.99 -17.76
C PHE A 81 -1.02 -0.22 -16.99
N TRP A 82 -1.98 0.40 -17.69
CA TRP A 82 -3.02 1.21 -17.04
C TRP A 82 -4.07 0.36 -16.31
N CYS A 83 -4.33 -0.86 -16.79
CA CYS A 83 -5.16 -1.80 -16.06
C CYS A 83 -4.47 -2.21 -14.76
N ALA A 84 -3.20 -2.60 -14.80
CA ALA A 84 -2.41 -2.93 -13.62
C ALA A 84 -2.30 -1.75 -12.65
N HIS A 85 -2.12 -0.52 -13.15
CA HIS A 85 -1.98 0.67 -12.32
C HIS A 85 -3.26 0.98 -11.53
N THR A 86 -4.40 1.09 -12.21
CA THR A 86 -5.67 1.50 -11.57
C THR A 86 -6.91 0.80 -12.11
N GLY A 87 -6.89 0.32 -13.36
CA GLY A 87 -8.09 -0.20 -14.03
C GLY A 87 -8.67 -1.44 -13.36
N TRP A 88 -7.83 -2.28 -12.76
CA TRP A 88 -8.26 -3.50 -12.09
C TRP A 88 -9.18 -3.23 -10.88
N TYR A 89 -9.00 -2.11 -10.18
CA TYR A 89 -9.93 -1.69 -9.11
C TYR A 89 -11.35 -1.41 -9.62
N LEU A 90 -11.45 -0.98 -10.88
CA LEU A 90 -12.70 -0.64 -11.55
C LEU A 90 -13.25 -1.81 -12.38
N GLY A 91 -12.49 -2.88 -12.53
CA GLY A 91 -12.81 -3.97 -13.46
C GLY A 91 -12.83 -3.51 -14.90
N THR A 92 -11.93 -2.60 -15.31
CA THR A 92 -11.91 -2.01 -16.66
C THR A 92 -10.53 -2.05 -17.32
N HIS A 93 -10.52 -2.31 -18.63
CA HIS A 93 -9.34 -2.14 -19.50
C HIS A 93 -9.32 -0.79 -20.21
N SER A 94 -10.28 0.10 -19.95
CA SER A 94 -10.30 1.45 -20.54
C SER A 94 -9.20 2.31 -19.96
N VAL A 95 -8.21 2.64 -20.79
CA VAL A 95 -7.10 3.55 -20.43
C VAL A 95 -7.63 4.91 -19.96
N ALA A 96 -8.64 5.45 -20.64
CA ALA A 96 -9.21 6.75 -20.27
C ALA A 96 -9.83 6.74 -18.87
N LEU A 97 -10.58 5.70 -18.51
CA LEU A 97 -11.15 5.55 -17.16
C LEU A 97 -10.08 5.31 -16.11
N ALA A 98 -9.09 4.48 -16.40
CA ALA A 98 -7.96 4.22 -15.50
C ALA A 98 -7.18 5.52 -15.20
N VAL A 99 -6.86 6.31 -16.23
CA VAL A 99 -6.18 7.60 -16.09
C VAL A 99 -7.03 8.60 -15.31
N LEU A 100 -8.33 8.74 -15.64
CA LEU A 100 -9.23 9.64 -14.92
C LEU A 100 -9.29 9.29 -13.43
N TYR A 101 -9.38 8.00 -13.11
CA TYR A 101 -9.39 7.53 -11.74
C TYR A 101 -8.04 7.76 -11.03
N ALA A 102 -6.90 7.55 -11.71
CA ALA A 102 -5.57 7.80 -11.15
C ALA A 102 -5.39 9.26 -10.70
N PHE A 103 -5.94 10.22 -11.45
CA PHE A 103 -5.82 11.65 -11.15
C PHE A 103 -6.98 12.23 -10.32
N GLY A 104 -7.90 11.40 -9.84
CA GLY A 104 -9.09 11.82 -9.10
C GLY A 104 -8.83 12.47 -7.73
N GLY A 105 -7.67 12.23 -7.11
CA GLY A 105 -7.34 12.78 -5.78
C GLY A 105 -8.42 12.46 -4.73
N PRO A 106 -8.93 13.46 -3.98
CA PRO A 106 -10.01 13.25 -3.01
C PRO A 106 -11.31 12.71 -3.59
N LEU A 107 -11.61 13.00 -4.87
CA LEU A 107 -12.80 12.44 -5.53
C LEU A 107 -12.67 10.92 -5.70
N ARG A 108 -11.45 10.41 -5.96
CA ARG A 108 -11.18 8.98 -5.93
C ARG A 108 -11.49 8.39 -4.55
N THR A 109 -11.04 9.05 -3.47
CA THR A 109 -11.33 8.59 -2.11
C THR A 109 -12.83 8.53 -1.82
N VAL A 110 -13.58 9.55 -2.26
CA VAL A 110 -15.05 9.57 -2.13
C VAL A 110 -15.70 8.43 -2.93
N PHE A 111 -15.27 8.22 -4.16
CA PHE A 111 -15.73 7.11 -4.98
C PHE A 111 -15.42 5.74 -4.33
N ASP A 112 -14.19 5.55 -3.89
CA ASP A 112 -13.71 4.32 -3.24
C ASP A 112 -14.46 4.01 -1.95
N ALA A 113 -14.86 5.02 -1.19
CA ALA A 113 -15.63 4.85 0.03
C ALA A 113 -16.92 4.04 -0.18
N PHE A 114 -17.53 4.17 -1.35
CA PHE A 114 -18.75 3.45 -1.71
C PHE A 114 -18.50 2.22 -2.59
N TRP A 115 -17.46 2.25 -3.41
CA TRP A 115 -17.15 1.22 -4.40
C TRP A 115 -16.33 0.07 -3.84
N ARG A 116 -15.19 0.35 -3.22
CA ARG A 116 -14.21 -0.63 -2.74
C ARG A 116 -14.76 -1.74 -1.84
N PRO A 117 -15.61 -1.45 -0.84
CA PRO A 117 -16.11 -2.52 0.02
C PRO A 117 -17.11 -3.47 -0.64
N ARG A 118 -17.41 -3.28 -1.94
CA ARG A 118 -18.36 -4.09 -2.71
C ARG A 118 -17.74 -4.79 -3.92
N THR A 119 -16.46 -4.56 -4.19
CA THR A 119 -15.77 -5.08 -5.38
C THR A 119 -14.51 -5.84 -5.00
N ASN A 120 -13.98 -6.65 -5.92
CA ASN A 120 -12.73 -7.39 -5.76
C ASN A 120 -12.69 -8.19 -4.43
N GLN A 121 -13.79 -8.90 -4.12
CA GLN A 121 -13.94 -9.71 -2.89
C GLN A 121 -13.67 -11.20 -3.14
N GLU A 122 -13.40 -11.60 -4.36
CA GLU A 122 -13.20 -12.98 -4.79
C GLU A 122 -12.04 -13.66 -4.04
N HIS A 123 -11.06 -12.88 -3.59
CA HIS A 123 -9.89 -13.39 -2.86
C HIS A 123 -9.97 -13.20 -1.33
N ASP A 124 -11.08 -12.72 -0.78
CA ASP A 124 -11.27 -12.52 0.67
C ASP A 124 -11.05 -13.81 1.47
N ALA A 125 -11.33 -14.98 0.83
CA ALA A 125 -11.09 -16.27 1.43
C ALA A 125 -9.61 -16.53 1.80
N LEU A 126 -8.65 -15.86 1.15
CA LEU A 126 -7.23 -15.95 1.48
C LEU A 126 -6.87 -15.13 2.73
N ALA A 127 -7.77 -14.29 3.22
CA ALA A 127 -7.63 -13.45 4.41
C ALA A 127 -8.53 -13.89 5.58
N ARG A 128 -8.92 -15.17 5.66
CA ARG A 128 -9.79 -15.71 6.73
C ARG A 128 -9.23 -15.49 8.14
N ASP A 129 -7.93 -15.54 8.30
CA ASP A 129 -7.24 -15.25 9.55
C ASP A 129 -7.44 -13.81 10.01
N ILE A 130 -7.43 -12.85 9.07
CA ILE A 130 -7.71 -11.43 9.32
C ILE A 130 -9.20 -11.24 9.61
N ALA A 131 -10.07 -11.90 8.84
CA ALA A 131 -11.51 -11.87 9.03
C ALA A 131 -11.97 -12.49 10.36
N ALA A 132 -11.14 -13.30 11.02
CA ALA A 132 -11.41 -13.80 12.36
C ALA A 132 -11.40 -12.70 13.43
N ASP A 133 -10.63 -11.62 13.26
CA ASP A 133 -10.64 -10.46 14.17
C ASP A 133 -11.90 -9.62 13.94
N GLY A 134 -12.67 -9.39 15.04
CA GLY A 134 -13.92 -8.63 14.98
C GLY A 134 -13.75 -7.18 14.52
N TYR A 135 -12.60 -6.54 14.81
CA TYR A 135 -12.31 -5.17 14.38
C TYR A 135 -12.10 -5.08 12.88
N TYR A 136 -11.29 -5.96 12.28
CA TYR A 136 -11.04 -5.96 10.84
C TYR A 136 -12.28 -6.35 10.06
N ARG A 137 -13.06 -7.31 10.57
CA ARG A 137 -14.36 -7.66 9.99
C ARG A 137 -15.36 -6.50 10.05
N TRP A 138 -15.40 -5.74 11.16
CA TRP A 138 -16.23 -4.53 11.27
C TRP A 138 -15.77 -3.46 10.29
N LEU A 139 -14.48 -3.16 10.25
CA LEU A 139 -13.88 -2.13 9.39
C LEU A 139 -14.00 -2.46 7.89
N SER A 140 -14.15 -3.75 7.53
CA SER A 140 -14.34 -4.20 6.15
C SER A 140 -15.81 -4.17 5.70
N ARG A 141 -16.76 -3.86 6.60
CA ARG A 141 -18.16 -3.68 6.21
C ARG A 141 -18.35 -2.37 5.46
N PRO A 142 -19.29 -2.29 4.48
CA PRO A 142 -19.48 -1.09 3.66
C PRO A 142 -19.63 0.20 4.47
N TRP A 143 -20.55 0.28 5.41
CA TRP A 143 -20.82 1.51 6.14
C TRP A 143 -19.73 1.95 7.12
N PRO A 144 -19.16 1.07 7.97
CA PRO A 144 -18.01 1.44 8.79
C PRO A 144 -16.81 1.91 7.96
N TYR A 145 -16.48 1.19 6.88
CA TYR A 145 -15.40 1.59 5.98
C TYR A 145 -15.67 2.97 5.37
N THR A 146 -16.84 3.17 4.74
CA THR A 146 -17.23 4.44 4.13
C THR A 146 -17.11 5.60 5.14
N PHE A 147 -17.70 5.44 6.33
CA PHE A 147 -17.71 6.49 7.33
C PHE A 147 -16.29 6.83 7.83
N VAL A 148 -15.51 5.81 8.21
CA VAL A 148 -14.17 6.03 8.75
C VAL A 148 -13.22 6.58 7.67
N LEU A 149 -13.29 6.06 6.44
CA LEU A 149 -12.48 6.55 5.32
C LEU A 149 -12.78 8.02 5.03
N LEU A 150 -14.06 8.38 4.88
CA LEU A 150 -14.43 9.77 4.56
C LEU A 150 -14.11 10.73 5.70
N ALA A 151 -14.33 10.33 6.95
CA ALA A 151 -14.02 11.17 8.10
C ALA A 151 -12.51 11.43 8.22
N LEU A 152 -11.69 10.37 8.24
CA LEU A 152 -10.26 10.48 8.54
C LEU A 152 -9.40 10.85 7.34
N HIS A 153 -9.83 10.54 6.11
CA HIS A 153 -9.01 10.74 4.92
C HIS A 153 -9.54 11.80 3.95
N VAL A 154 -10.73 12.35 4.23
CA VAL A 154 -11.28 13.46 3.44
C VAL A 154 -11.68 14.62 4.36
N ALA A 155 -12.68 14.44 5.21
CA ALA A 155 -13.29 15.55 5.94
C ALA A 155 -12.32 16.22 6.92
N VAL A 156 -11.68 15.46 7.81
CA VAL A 156 -10.75 16.01 8.82
C VAL A 156 -9.52 16.66 8.16
N PRO A 157 -8.79 15.99 7.23
CA PRO A 157 -7.65 16.62 6.58
C PRO A 157 -8.02 17.83 5.73
N ALA A 158 -9.14 17.79 5.01
CA ALA A 158 -9.61 18.94 4.23
C ALA A 158 -9.99 20.12 5.13
N TYR A 159 -10.66 19.86 6.26
CA TYR A 159 -10.97 20.89 7.24
C TYR A 159 -9.69 21.54 7.81
N ILE A 160 -8.70 20.74 8.23
CA ILE A 160 -7.40 21.23 8.71
C ILE A 160 -6.71 22.06 7.61
N ALA A 161 -6.63 21.53 6.39
CA ALA A 161 -6.01 22.21 5.27
C ALA A 161 -6.67 23.55 4.96
N TRP A 162 -8.02 23.57 4.93
CA TRP A 162 -8.79 24.80 4.72
C TRP A 162 -8.62 25.80 5.86
N HIS A 163 -8.72 25.36 7.11
CA HIS A 163 -8.67 26.20 8.29
C HIS A 163 -7.33 26.97 8.42
N PHE A 164 -6.21 26.28 8.16
CA PHE A 164 -4.88 26.88 8.33
C PHE A 164 -4.33 27.56 7.07
N TRP A 165 -4.72 27.14 5.88
CA TRP A 165 -4.10 27.61 4.61
C TRP A 165 -5.12 27.90 3.50
N GLY A 166 -6.43 27.85 3.76
CA GLY A 166 -7.47 28.17 2.79
C GLY A 166 -7.39 27.31 1.52
N VAL A 167 -7.61 27.94 0.37
CA VAL A 167 -7.58 27.26 -0.95
C VAL A 167 -6.23 26.60 -1.21
N ALA A 168 -5.10 27.24 -0.85
CA ALA A 168 -3.77 26.67 -1.04
C ALA A 168 -3.59 25.36 -0.27
N GLY A 169 -4.14 25.28 0.96
CA GLY A 169 -4.16 24.04 1.74
C GLY A 169 -4.95 22.94 1.08
N LEU A 170 -6.17 23.25 0.59
CA LEU A 170 -6.99 22.27 -0.13
C LEU A 170 -6.31 21.76 -1.41
N MET A 171 -5.70 22.61 -2.20
CA MET A 171 -4.99 22.23 -3.41
C MET A 171 -3.77 21.35 -3.09
N THR A 172 -3.02 21.69 -2.04
CA THR A 172 -1.87 20.88 -1.61
C THR A 172 -2.33 19.52 -1.09
N PHE A 173 -3.43 19.45 -0.34
CA PHE A 173 -4.01 18.19 0.10
C PHE A 173 -4.53 17.34 -1.08
N TRP A 174 -5.17 17.96 -2.07
CA TRP A 174 -5.57 17.26 -3.30
C TRP A 174 -4.38 16.61 -4.00
N LEU A 175 -3.32 17.38 -4.23
CA LEU A 175 -2.09 16.88 -4.83
C LEU A 175 -1.46 15.75 -4.00
N THR A 176 -1.49 15.86 -2.67
CA THR A 176 -0.96 14.82 -1.77
C THR A 176 -1.71 13.50 -1.93
N LEU A 177 -3.03 13.50 -1.96
CA LEU A 177 -3.82 12.29 -2.20
C LEU A 177 -3.56 11.72 -3.58
N MET A 178 -3.48 12.56 -4.61
CA MET A 178 -3.15 12.13 -5.96
C MET A 178 -1.78 11.45 -6.02
N VAL A 179 -0.77 12.04 -5.38
CA VAL A 179 0.59 11.45 -5.30
C VAL A 179 0.58 10.15 -4.50
N LEU A 180 -0.10 10.11 -3.35
CA LEU A 180 -0.19 8.92 -2.50
C LEU A 180 -0.77 7.73 -3.27
N TYR A 181 -1.88 7.94 -3.97
CA TYR A 181 -2.51 6.88 -4.77
C TYR A 181 -1.63 6.41 -5.91
N ASN A 182 -1.13 7.33 -6.74
CA ASN A 182 -0.31 6.94 -7.90
C ASN A 182 1.00 6.25 -7.50
N LEU A 183 1.63 6.65 -6.41
CA LEU A 183 2.81 5.97 -5.92
C LEU A 183 2.48 4.58 -5.37
N GLY A 184 1.35 4.41 -4.67
CA GLY A 184 0.88 3.09 -4.24
C GLY A 184 0.60 2.17 -5.43
N ASP A 185 -0.21 2.64 -6.39
CA ASP A 185 -0.58 1.90 -7.60
C ASP A 185 0.63 1.62 -8.52
N ALA A 186 1.71 2.42 -8.42
CA ALA A 186 2.94 2.20 -9.17
C ALA A 186 3.70 0.94 -8.72
N ILE A 187 3.40 0.39 -7.55
CA ILE A 187 3.96 -0.91 -7.15
C ILE A 187 3.45 -2.00 -8.09
N ASP A 188 2.15 -2.01 -8.40
CA ASP A 188 1.55 -3.03 -9.26
C ASP A 188 1.97 -2.85 -10.74
N SER A 189 2.22 -1.63 -11.19
CA SER A 189 2.53 -1.31 -12.60
C SER A 189 4.02 -1.07 -12.86
N VAL A 190 4.60 -0.04 -12.22
CA VAL A 190 5.99 0.39 -12.47
C VAL A 190 6.99 -0.62 -11.92
N ALA A 191 6.75 -1.16 -10.71
CA ALA A 191 7.68 -2.09 -10.09
C ALA A 191 7.63 -3.51 -10.68
N HIS A 192 6.67 -3.81 -11.57
CA HIS A 192 6.67 -5.00 -12.42
C HIS A 192 7.12 -4.73 -13.87
N THR A 193 7.50 -3.47 -14.19
CA THR A 193 7.90 -3.07 -15.56
C THR A 193 9.30 -2.51 -15.62
N PHE A 194 9.71 -1.67 -14.65
CA PHE A 194 10.96 -0.90 -14.68
C PHE A 194 11.83 -1.12 -13.44
N GLY A 195 13.12 -1.38 -13.64
CA GLY A 195 14.09 -1.54 -12.56
C GLY A 195 14.97 -2.77 -12.73
N GLU A 196 15.76 -3.09 -11.68
CA GLU A 196 16.60 -4.28 -11.61
C GLU A 196 15.76 -5.51 -11.30
N ARG A 197 15.85 -6.53 -12.13
CA ARG A 197 15.16 -7.81 -11.93
C ARG A 197 16.04 -8.80 -11.17
N LEU A 198 15.48 -9.51 -10.20
CA LEU A 198 16.08 -10.73 -9.68
C LEU A 198 15.65 -11.89 -10.60
N SER A 199 16.59 -12.80 -10.91
CA SER A 199 16.30 -13.92 -11.79
C SER A 199 15.35 -14.91 -11.11
N GLN A 200 14.05 -14.80 -11.41
CA GLN A 200 13.03 -15.80 -11.06
C GLN A 200 12.20 -16.11 -12.31
N ALA A 201 11.94 -17.39 -12.56
CA ALA A 201 11.09 -17.78 -13.68
C ALA A 201 9.65 -17.27 -13.44
N GLY A 202 9.13 -16.51 -14.41
CA GLY A 202 7.76 -15.98 -14.41
C GLY A 202 7.61 -14.60 -13.76
N ASP A 203 8.14 -14.37 -12.57
CA ASP A 203 8.01 -13.12 -11.81
C ASP A 203 8.78 -11.98 -12.50
N GLN A 204 8.11 -10.86 -12.77
CA GLN A 204 8.64 -9.65 -13.39
C GLN A 204 8.90 -8.53 -12.38
N SER A 205 8.72 -8.77 -11.09
CA SER A 205 8.99 -7.79 -10.04
C SER A 205 10.43 -7.24 -10.12
N ARG A 206 10.60 -5.97 -9.81
CA ARG A 206 11.86 -5.23 -9.99
C ARG A 206 12.21 -4.38 -8.80
N ASN A 207 13.50 -4.19 -8.59
CA ASN A 207 14.04 -3.25 -7.63
C ASN A 207 14.30 -1.90 -8.29
N SER A 208 13.82 -0.83 -7.66
CA SER A 208 14.08 0.55 -8.07
C SER A 208 14.41 1.41 -6.86
N ALA A 209 15.60 2.02 -6.84
CA ALA A 209 16.02 2.91 -5.76
C ALA A 209 15.11 4.13 -5.63
N LEU A 210 14.67 4.71 -6.76
CA LEU A 210 13.74 5.84 -6.76
C LEU A 210 12.40 5.47 -6.13
N MET A 211 11.82 4.33 -6.53
CA MET A 211 10.58 3.84 -5.93
C MET A 211 10.78 3.46 -4.46
N GLY A 212 11.92 2.87 -4.11
CA GLY A 212 12.29 2.56 -2.73
C GLY A 212 12.33 3.80 -1.84
N LEU A 213 12.83 4.92 -2.37
CA LEU A 213 12.83 6.20 -1.66
C LEU A 213 11.41 6.79 -1.55
N LEU A 214 10.68 6.82 -2.66
CA LEU A 214 9.37 7.48 -2.74
C LEU A 214 8.26 6.68 -2.04
N ILE A 215 8.29 5.35 -2.05
CA ILE A 215 7.22 4.48 -1.52
C ILE A 215 7.70 3.71 -0.29
N HIS A 216 8.33 4.40 0.64
CA HIS A 216 8.66 3.90 1.99
C HIS A 216 9.44 2.57 2.02
N GLY A 217 10.21 2.23 0.96
CA GLY A 217 10.97 0.99 0.83
C GLY A 217 10.31 -0.08 -0.05
N GLU A 218 9.06 0.11 -0.48
CA GLU A 218 8.35 -0.88 -1.31
C GLU A 218 8.92 -1.03 -2.72
N GLY A 219 9.71 -0.06 -3.20
CA GLY A 219 10.43 -0.16 -4.48
C GLY A 219 11.55 -1.20 -4.51
N TRP A 220 11.88 -1.85 -3.38
CA TRP A 220 12.71 -3.06 -3.34
C TRP A 220 11.85 -4.31 -3.58
N HIS A 221 11.04 -4.26 -4.62
CA HIS A 221 9.92 -5.14 -4.86
C HIS A 221 10.34 -6.56 -5.27
N ALA A 222 11.39 -6.68 -6.09
CA ALA A 222 11.94 -7.99 -6.42
C ALA A 222 12.56 -8.71 -5.19
N ASN A 223 13.19 -7.97 -4.26
CA ASN A 223 13.62 -8.56 -2.99
C ASN A 223 12.42 -9.06 -2.19
N HIS A 224 11.36 -8.23 -2.12
CA HIS A 224 10.14 -8.57 -1.41
C HIS A 224 9.48 -9.83 -1.98
N HIS A 225 9.30 -9.92 -3.29
CA HIS A 225 8.75 -11.11 -3.95
C HIS A 225 9.57 -12.36 -3.69
N ARG A 226 10.90 -12.22 -3.62
CA ARG A 226 11.80 -13.34 -3.31
C ARG A 226 11.66 -13.84 -1.88
N VAL A 227 11.51 -12.93 -0.92
CA VAL A 227 11.44 -13.23 0.52
C VAL A 227 10.28 -12.48 1.20
N PRO A 228 9.03 -12.78 0.85
CA PRO A 228 7.85 -12.01 1.28
C PRO A 228 7.65 -12.02 2.82
N TRP A 229 8.19 -13.02 3.50
CA TRP A 229 8.18 -13.12 4.95
C TRP A 229 9.09 -12.10 5.66
N SER A 230 9.99 -11.41 4.94
CA SER A 230 10.92 -10.46 5.52
C SER A 230 10.26 -9.12 5.84
N ALA A 231 10.43 -8.62 7.06
CA ALA A 231 10.04 -7.28 7.46
C ALA A 231 10.95 -6.17 6.89
N ARG A 232 12.06 -6.53 6.24
CA ARG A 232 13.01 -5.65 5.58
C ARG A 232 13.01 -5.96 4.08
N HIS A 233 12.71 -4.97 3.25
CA HIS A 233 12.73 -5.12 1.78
C HIS A 233 14.07 -4.64 1.19
N GLY A 234 14.67 -3.59 1.72
CA GLY A 234 16.01 -3.13 1.33
C GLY A 234 17.11 -4.00 1.92
N ILE A 235 17.36 -5.17 1.35
CA ILE A 235 18.22 -6.22 1.93
C ILE A 235 19.69 -5.98 1.59
N ARG A 236 20.02 -5.53 0.37
CA ARG A 236 21.41 -5.28 -0.06
C ARG A 236 21.95 -3.97 0.51
N PRO A 237 23.30 -3.83 0.66
CA PRO A 237 23.91 -2.56 1.03
C PRO A 237 23.45 -1.41 0.12
N GLY A 238 23.17 -0.25 0.70
CA GLY A 238 22.70 0.93 -0.03
C GLY A 238 21.19 0.95 -0.35
N GLN A 239 20.48 -0.14 -0.13
CA GLN A 239 19.02 -0.20 -0.30
C GLN A 239 18.32 0.36 0.94
N PHE A 240 17.96 1.65 0.87
CA PHE A 240 17.27 2.33 1.97
C PHE A 240 15.78 1.97 2.00
N ASP A 241 15.29 1.57 3.18
CA ASP A 241 13.90 1.15 3.43
C ASP A 241 13.36 1.93 4.63
N TRP A 242 12.53 2.93 4.38
CA TRP A 242 11.91 3.79 5.39
C TRP A 242 11.08 3.00 6.39
N THR A 243 10.22 2.10 5.91
CA THR A 243 9.37 1.26 6.76
C THR A 243 10.21 0.40 7.68
N TRP A 244 11.34 -0.12 7.18
CA TRP A 244 12.29 -0.84 8.01
C TRP A 244 12.91 0.03 9.12
N GLN A 245 13.22 1.32 8.86
CA GLN A 245 13.72 2.20 9.92
C GLN A 245 12.68 2.41 11.01
N VAL A 246 11.39 2.57 10.64
CA VAL A 246 10.28 2.65 11.61
C VAL A 246 10.15 1.35 12.40
N ILE A 247 10.24 0.17 11.76
CA ILE A 247 10.21 -1.13 12.45
C ILE A 247 11.35 -1.26 13.44
N ARG A 248 12.57 -0.81 13.08
CA ARG A 248 13.72 -0.80 14.00
C ARG A 248 13.47 0.07 15.22
N LEU A 249 12.90 1.26 15.02
CA LEU A 249 12.52 2.15 16.14
C LEU A 249 11.47 1.50 17.03
N LEU A 250 10.40 0.95 16.45
CA LEU A 250 9.35 0.24 17.21
C LEU A 250 9.93 -0.97 17.97
N ARG A 251 10.89 -1.70 17.39
CA ARG A 251 11.58 -2.79 18.06
C ARG A 251 12.42 -2.30 19.25
N ALA A 252 13.13 -1.19 19.09
CA ALA A 252 13.89 -0.56 20.20
C ALA A 252 12.96 -0.11 21.34
N MET A 253 11.74 0.36 21.01
CA MET A 253 10.69 0.71 21.95
C MET A 253 9.93 -0.51 22.50
N ARG A 254 10.29 -1.73 22.15
CA ARG A 254 9.60 -2.99 22.51
C ARG A 254 8.13 -3.05 22.03
N LEU A 255 7.81 -2.34 20.95
CA LEU A 255 6.49 -2.35 20.31
C LEU A 255 6.43 -3.28 19.08
N ALA A 256 7.55 -3.67 18.49
CA ALA A 256 7.61 -4.66 17.42
C ALA A 256 8.25 -5.95 17.92
N HIS A 257 7.54 -7.07 17.72
CA HIS A 257 7.91 -8.40 18.18
C HIS A 257 7.97 -9.39 17.01
N ASN A 258 8.69 -10.50 17.18
CA ASN A 258 8.79 -11.58 16.17
C ASN A 258 9.14 -11.06 14.78
N VAL A 259 10.07 -10.10 14.72
CA VAL A 259 10.47 -9.44 13.48
C VAL A 259 11.35 -10.39 12.67
N GLN A 260 10.85 -10.85 11.55
CA GLN A 260 11.55 -11.72 10.60
C GLN A 260 12.37 -10.86 9.63
N VAL A 261 13.62 -11.20 9.41
CA VAL A 261 14.55 -10.42 8.58
C VAL A 261 15.39 -11.34 7.70
N ALA A 262 15.23 -11.19 6.40
CA ALA A 262 16.07 -11.87 5.43
C ALA A 262 17.46 -11.22 5.33
N THR A 263 18.43 -12.04 4.96
CA THR A 263 19.82 -11.67 4.68
C THR A 263 20.07 -11.63 3.17
N HIS A 264 21.26 -11.16 2.77
CA HIS A 264 21.64 -11.19 1.37
C HIS A 264 21.71 -12.63 0.81
N ALA A 265 22.04 -13.61 1.64
CA ALA A 265 22.11 -15.02 1.25
C ALA A 265 20.74 -15.57 0.84
N ASP A 266 19.65 -15.07 1.44
CA ASP A 266 18.28 -15.49 1.11
C ASP A 266 17.80 -14.99 -0.27
N LEU A 267 18.50 -14.01 -0.87
CA LEU A 267 18.23 -13.52 -2.23
C LEU A 267 18.95 -14.33 -3.31
N VAL A 268 19.96 -15.10 -2.96
CA VAL A 268 20.74 -15.89 -3.91
C VAL A 268 20.06 -17.25 -4.08
N ASP A 269 19.87 -17.68 -5.35
CA ASP A 269 19.36 -19.02 -5.62
C ASP A 269 20.36 -20.07 -5.11
N HIS A 270 19.92 -20.92 -4.22
CA HIS A 270 20.58 -22.21 -4.00
C HIS A 270 20.17 -23.11 -5.17
N HIS A 271 21.04 -23.19 -6.18
CA HIS A 271 20.95 -24.15 -7.26
C HIS A 271 21.08 -25.59 -6.75
#